data_1bd77db86ae604830e25eba73bd3667a
#
_entry.id   1bd77db86ae604830e25eba73bd3667a
#
_cell.length_a   1.000
_cell.length_b   1.000
_cell.length_c   1.000
_cell.angle_alpha   90.00
_cell.angle_beta   90.00
_cell.angle_gamma   90.00
#
_symmetry.space_group_name_H-M   'P 1'
#
loop_
_entity.id
_entity.type
_entity.pdbx_description
1 polymer ?
#
loop_
_entity_poly.entity_id
_entity_poly.type
_entity_poly.pdbx_seq_one_letter_code
_entity_poly.pdbx_strand_id
1 'polypeptide(L)'
;MRKIFIIIVLSALGHTSRAQSNMTLYNMEPIPQRLSVNPALAPDCKWYLGMPALSSADFSFESNALDFISLNSALVPKAGTDSFTLDLTQLSSVLDKETYISLGINQEWINFGFRIKKSMFTFGITEKVKTRIGIPNDLFKLAFEGNGGSNLGYDFNFNFAFDVLHTREYALGFNRSLLRGKLKVGGRLKYVQGFNVLETKKNDIIFRTDPNSFAYKVTADIEVNSSSPVFSDSAGSGNIVQIITTPGGVGYGVDLGVSFELTKRIVLTASLVDIGRINWTNNLRNVQSKNPGASFEYKGIDIREYIGDSTSGGRGFEALADTLLDVFALDTSKNSFSTGLLGEFYIGGNFKLNDRHNAGILMNGSFYNKKFYPSVTLSWNSKFGRILALSASYTMMSGSFTNFGLGLGINLGPEQFYLVSDNLIGVALGNVKTVSVRFGWNHTIGRRKFEKQQRAN
;
A
#
# COMPACT_ATOMS: atom_id res chain seq x y z
N MET A 1 23.67 8.29 -25.35
CA MET A 1 22.30 7.88 -25.03
C MET A 1 22.21 6.68 -24.08
N ARG A 2 22.92 5.57 -24.31
CA ARG A 2 22.87 4.36 -23.44
C ARG A 2 23.29 4.61 -21.97
N LYS A 3 24.36 5.41 -21.74
CA LYS A 3 24.83 5.75 -20.38
C LYS A 3 23.91 6.72 -19.63
N ILE A 4 23.24 7.62 -20.36
CA ILE A 4 22.30 8.59 -19.79
C ILE A 4 21.01 7.88 -19.32
N PHE A 5 20.54 6.89 -20.07
CA PHE A 5 19.36 6.10 -19.69
C PHE A 5 19.61 5.27 -18.43
N ILE A 6 20.82 4.68 -18.27
CA ILE A 6 21.22 3.95 -17.06
C ILE A 6 21.32 4.88 -15.85
N ILE A 7 21.85 6.09 -16.03
CA ILE A 7 21.96 7.10 -14.94
C ILE A 7 20.57 7.61 -14.53
N ILE A 8 19.65 7.83 -15.46
CA ILE A 8 18.27 8.24 -15.16
C ILE A 8 17.53 7.12 -14.41
N VAL A 9 17.72 5.86 -14.79
CA VAL A 9 17.14 4.72 -14.07
C VAL A 9 17.74 4.57 -12.67
N LEU A 10 19.04 4.75 -12.51
CA LEU A 10 19.72 4.70 -11.20
C LEU A 10 19.39 5.91 -10.30
N SER A 11 19.21 7.10 -10.87
CA SER A 11 18.82 8.28 -10.08
C SER A 11 17.35 8.27 -9.65
N ALA A 12 16.47 7.60 -10.39
CA ALA A 12 15.07 7.41 -10.00
C ALA A 12 14.89 6.43 -8.81
N LEU A 13 15.92 5.63 -8.48
CA LEU A 13 15.90 4.66 -7.38
C LEU A 13 16.22 5.28 -6.00
N GLY A 14 16.46 6.57 -5.94
CA GLY A 14 17.05 7.24 -4.76
C GLY A 14 16.12 7.64 -3.63
N HIS A 15 14.79 7.47 -3.68
CA HIS A 15 13.91 8.03 -2.64
C HIS A 15 12.65 7.19 -2.43
N THR A 16 12.46 6.72 -1.20
CA THR A 16 11.27 6.12 -0.57
C THR A 16 10.74 4.81 -1.14
N SER A 17 10.76 3.73 -0.32
CA SER A 17 10.21 2.43 -0.67
C SER A 17 8.68 2.36 -0.50
N ARG A 18 8.04 1.52 -1.30
CA ARG A 18 6.67 1.06 -1.14
C ARG A 18 6.60 -0.43 -1.39
N ALA A 19 5.87 -1.18 -0.53
CA ALA A 19 5.56 -2.56 -0.82
C ALA A 19 4.73 -2.63 -2.09
N GLN A 20 5.33 -3.20 -3.10
CA GLN A 20 4.64 -3.56 -4.31
C GLN A 20 4.37 -5.07 -4.21
N SER A 21 3.11 -5.42 -3.99
CA SER A 21 2.67 -6.80 -4.01
C SER A 21 2.47 -7.26 -5.46
N ASN A 22 2.54 -8.58 -5.67
CA ASN A 22 2.24 -9.22 -6.96
C ASN A 22 3.38 -9.31 -7.99
N MET A 23 4.60 -8.99 -7.62
CA MET A 23 5.74 -9.06 -8.54
C MET A 23 6.03 -10.51 -8.96
N THR A 24 6.04 -11.42 -7.98
CA THR A 24 6.21 -12.86 -8.21
C THR A 24 5.01 -13.45 -8.96
N LEU A 25 3.78 -13.07 -8.57
CA LEU A 25 2.54 -13.54 -9.18
C LEU A 25 2.46 -13.22 -10.68
N TYR A 26 2.97 -12.05 -11.10
CA TYR A 26 2.85 -11.56 -12.47
C TYR A 26 3.28 -12.60 -13.50
N ASN A 27 4.34 -13.34 -13.23
CA ASN A 27 4.93 -14.32 -14.15
C ASN A 27 4.48 -15.78 -13.89
N MET A 28 3.61 -16.05 -12.92
CA MET A 28 3.09 -17.38 -12.61
C MET A 28 1.94 -17.78 -13.55
N GLU A 29 2.26 -18.19 -14.77
CA GLU A 29 1.32 -18.44 -15.87
C GLU A 29 0.04 -19.25 -15.55
N PRO A 30 0.06 -20.31 -14.70
CA PRO A 30 -1.14 -21.10 -14.49
C PRO A 30 -2.22 -20.43 -13.62
N ILE A 31 -1.92 -19.32 -12.95
CA ILE A 31 -2.77 -18.75 -11.88
C ILE A 31 -3.71 -17.68 -12.45
N PRO A 32 -5.06 -17.84 -12.31
CA PRO A 32 -6.03 -16.86 -12.81
C PRO A 32 -5.90 -15.46 -12.22
N GLN A 33 -5.43 -15.35 -10.98
CA GLN A 33 -5.28 -14.08 -10.27
C GLN A 33 -4.27 -13.10 -10.91
N ARG A 34 -3.46 -13.57 -11.87
CA ARG A 34 -2.64 -12.68 -12.73
C ARG A 34 -3.46 -11.66 -13.50
N LEU A 35 -4.73 -11.93 -13.75
CA LEU A 35 -5.66 -10.99 -14.38
C LEU A 35 -5.85 -9.71 -13.56
N SER A 36 -5.58 -9.73 -12.25
CA SER A 36 -5.64 -8.53 -11.40
C SER A 36 -4.52 -7.54 -11.67
N VAL A 37 -3.39 -8.00 -12.19
CA VAL A 37 -2.20 -7.17 -12.53
C VAL A 37 -2.03 -6.94 -14.02
N ASN A 38 -2.56 -7.83 -14.85
CA ASN A 38 -2.60 -7.64 -16.31
C ASN A 38 -3.78 -8.39 -16.93
N PRO A 39 -4.85 -7.71 -17.35
CA PRO A 39 -6.04 -8.34 -17.93
C PRO A 39 -5.78 -9.13 -19.20
N ALA A 40 -4.64 -8.94 -19.88
CA ALA A 40 -4.27 -9.72 -21.05
C ALA A 40 -3.71 -11.11 -20.72
N LEU A 41 -3.35 -11.39 -19.46
CA LEU A 41 -2.72 -12.63 -19.03
C LEU A 41 -3.74 -13.70 -18.58
N ALA A 42 -4.76 -13.95 -19.39
CA ALA A 42 -5.79 -14.94 -19.09
C ALA A 42 -5.21 -16.36 -18.98
N PRO A 43 -5.67 -17.17 -18.01
CA PRO A 43 -5.20 -18.54 -17.83
C PRO A 43 -5.63 -19.45 -19.01
N ASP A 44 -4.81 -20.47 -19.29
CA ASP A 44 -5.06 -21.44 -20.35
C ASP A 44 -6.05 -22.54 -19.89
N CYS A 45 -7.31 -22.16 -19.68
CA CYS A 45 -8.40 -23.05 -19.31
C CYS A 45 -9.71 -22.67 -20.03
N LYS A 46 -10.69 -23.57 -20.03
CA LYS A 46 -12.01 -23.29 -20.58
C LYS A 46 -12.82 -22.40 -19.63
N TRP A 47 -12.79 -22.73 -18.35
CA TRP A 47 -13.32 -21.91 -17.29
C TRP A 47 -12.58 -22.15 -15.97
N TYR A 48 -12.67 -21.20 -15.08
CA TYR A 48 -12.19 -21.29 -13.70
C TYR A 48 -13.18 -20.64 -12.74
N LEU A 49 -13.20 -21.16 -11.55
CA LEU A 49 -13.92 -20.59 -10.41
C LEU A 49 -12.94 -20.54 -9.24
N GLY A 50 -12.65 -19.35 -8.73
CA GLY A 50 -12.00 -19.17 -7.44
C GLY A 50 -12.97 -19.58 -6.34
N MET A 51 -12.54 -20.40 -5.41
CA MET A 51 -13.39 -20.85 -4.32
C MET A 51 -13.84 -19.66 -3.48
N PRO A 52 -15.13 -19.52 -3.19
CA PRO A 52 -15.66 -18.39 -2.44
C PRO A 52 -14.88 -18.14 -1.15
N ALA A 53 -14.51 -16.91 -0.90
CA ALA A 53 -13.65 -16.46 0.21
C ALA A 53 -12.22 -17.05 0.25
N LEU A 54 -11.89 -18.02 -0.61
CA LEU A 54 -10.57 -18.66 -0.70
C LEU A 54 -9.95 -18.52 -2.10
N SER A 55 -10.56 -17.75 -2.97
CA SER A 55 -10.07 -17.48 -4.32
C SER A 55 -8.68 -16.82 -4.29
N SER A 56 -8.53 -15.83 -3.44
CA SER A 56 -7.25 -15.17 -3.13
C SER A 56 -7.35 -14.39 -1.83
N ALA A 57 -6.45 -14.63 -0.91
CA ALA A 57 -6.21 -13.77 0.23
C ALA A 57 -4.77 -13.28 0.17
N ASP A 58 -4.58 -11.96 0.21
CA ASP A 58 -3.30 -11.29 0.12
C ASP A 58 -3.13 -10.34 1.31
N PHE A 59 -2.03 -10.51 2.02
CA PHE A 59 -1.64 -9.68 3.16
C PHE A 59 -0.29 -9.07 2.86
N SER A 60 -0.16 -7.77 3.09
CA SER A 60 1.09 -7.06 2.94
C SER A 60 1.36 -6.14 4.14
N PHE A 61 2.62 -6.13 4.55
CA PHE A 61 3.18 -5.21 5.53
C PHE A 61 4.38 -4.52 4.90
N GLU A 62 4.53 -3.23 5.18
CA GLU A 62 5.66 -2.44 4.71
C GLU A 62 6.03 -1.37 5.73
N SER A 63 7.34 -1.17 5.89
CA SER A 63 7.92 0.01 6.53
C SER A 63 9.18 0.43 5.79
N ASN A 64 9.46 1.73 5.71
CA ASN A 64 10.71 2.21 5.14
C ASN A 64 11.88 2.14 6.12
N ALA A 65 11.62 2.17 7.42
CA ALA A 65 12.64 2.25 8.46
C ALA A 65 12.67 1.02 9.37
N LEU A 66 11.51 0.51 9.78
CA LEU A 66 11.41 -0.53 10.77
C LEU A 66 11.54 -1.92 10.14
N ASP A 67 12.55 -2.66 10.53
CA ASP A 67 12.66 -4.10 10.32
C ASP A 67 12.66 -4.84 11.67
N PHE A 68 12.49 -6.17 11.62
CA PHE A 68 12.38 -6.99 12.83
C PHE A 68 13.68 -6.97 13.67
N ILE A 69 14.85 -6.92 13.04
CA ILE A 69 16.14 -6.87 13.73
C ILE A 69 16.27 -5.56 14.47
N SER A 70 15.97 -4.45 13.80
CA SER A 70 16.04 -3.10 14.39
C SER A 70 15.07 -2.94 15.55
N LEU A 71 13.83 -3.43 15.40
CA LEU A 71 12.86 -3.46 16.50
C LEU A 71 13.33 -4.33 17.66
N ASN A 72 13.83 -5.54 17.37
CA ASN A 72 14.31 -6.47 18.40
C ASN A 72 15.56 -5.94 19.11
N SER A 73 16.45 -5.25 18.39
CA SER A 73 17.65 -4.64 18.98
C SER A 73 17.32 -3.45 19.88
N ALA A 74 16.22 -2.74 19.61
CA ALA A 74 15.73 -1.67 20.47
C ALA A 74 14.96 -2.19 21.69
N LEU A 75 14.58 -3.47 21.74
CA LEU A 75 13.96 -4.11 22.89
C LEU A 75 15.03 -4.73 23.77
N VAL A 76 15.45 -4.04 24.84
CA VAL A 76 16.45 -4.49 25.79
C VAL A 76 15.78 -5.26 26.92
N PRO A 77 16.09 -6.57 27.13
CA PRO A 77 15.55 -7.34 28.24
C PRO A 77 15.94 -6.72 29.60
N LYS A 78 14.98 -6.54 30.49
CA LYS A 78 15.25 -6.10 31.85
C LYS A 78 15.65 -7.27 32.72
N ALA A 79 16.87 -7.23 33.25
CA ALA A 79 17.41 -8.30 34.06
C ALA A 79 16.47 -8.68 35.24
N GLY A 80 16.17 -10.00 35.38
CA GLY A 80 15.35 -10.53 36.47
C GLY A 80 13.83 -10.34 36.28
N THR A 81 13.35 -9.94 35.11
CA THR A 81 11.92 -9.84 34.82
C THR A 81 11.62 -10.31 33.38
N ASP A 82 10.37 -10.69 33.09
CA ASP A 82 9.91 -10.99 31.72
C ASP A 82 9.55 -9.73 30.95
N SER A 83 10.02 -8.55 31.34
CA SER A 83 9.74 -7.26 30.72
C SER A 83 10.93 -6.76 29.90
N PHE A 84 10.62 -5.98 28.88
CA PHE A 84 11.60 -5.32 28.01
C PHE A 84 11.55 -3.81 28.24
N THR A 85 12.69 -3.14 28.16
CA THR A 85 12.79 -1.68 28.00
C THR A 85 13.05 -1.36 26.55
N LEU A 86 12.39 -0.34 26.02
CA LEU A 86 12.62 0.15 24.67
C LEU A 86 13.80 1.14 24.71
N ASP A 87 14.90 0.79 24.03
CA ASP A 87 16.02 1.71 23.83
C ASP A 87 15.65 2.67 22.69
N LEU A 88 15.27 3.85 23.09
CA LEU A 88 14.75 4.88 22.22
C LEU A 88 15.86 5.54 21.40
N THR A 89 17.09 5.55 21.89
CA THR A 89 18.26 6.06 21.16
C THR A 89 18.55 5.15 19.96
N GLN A 90 18.51 3.85 20.20
CA GLN A 90 18.71 2.87 19.14
C GLN A 90 17.55 2.89 18.13
N LEU A 91 16.32 3.04 18.60
CA LEU A 91 15.17 3.21 17.73
C LEU A 91 15.28 4.46 16.86
N SER A 92 15.63 5.61 17.44
CA SER A 92 15.76 6.89 16.70
C SER A 92 16.83 6.83 15.61
N SER A 93 17.91 6.06 15.83
CA SER A 93 18.98 5.91 14.84
C SER A 93 18.59 5.16 13.57
N VAL A 94 17.51 4.37 13.65
CA VAL A 94 16.99 3.55 12.55
C VAL A 94 15.90 4.28 11.76
N LEU A 95 15.26 5.27 12.37
CA LEU A 95 14.14 5.99 11.76
C LEU A 95 14.62 6.99 10.70
N ASP A 96 13.95 7.01 9.56
CA ASP A 96 14.12 8.04 8.53
C ASP A 96 13.39 9.35 8.93
N LYS A 97 13.66 10.45 8.21
CA LYS A 97 12.96 11.74 8.43
C LYS A 97 11.43 11.60 8.41
N GLU A 98 10.93 10.75 7.54
CA GLU A 98 9.53 10.36 7.46
C GLU A 98 9.46 8.83 7.55
N THR A 99 9.21 8.30 8.71
CA THR A 99 8.98 6.87 8.90
C THR A 99 7.52 6.55 8.63
N TYR A 100 7.26 5.49 7.87
CA TYR A 100 5.88 5.01 7.68
C TYR A 100 5.76 3.51 7.88
N ILE A 101 4.54 3.11 8.24
CA ILE A 101 4.07 1.73 8.29
C ILE A 101 2.85 1.64 7.38
N SER A 102 2.81 0.64 6.52
CA SER A 102 1.66 0.36 5.65
C SER A 102 1.20 -1.07 5.81
N LEU A 103 -0.11 -1.27 5.89
CA LEU A 103 -0.77 -2.57 5.91
C LEU A 103 -1.71 -2.67 4.72
N GLY A 104 -1.71 -3.80 4.05
CA GLY A 104 -2.61 -4.10 2.94
C GLY A 104 -3.29 -5.45 3.11
N ILE A 105 -4.59 -5.48 2.84
CA ILE A 105 -5.38 -6.71 2.76
C ILE A 105 -6.16 -6.67 1.45
N ASN A 106 -6.00 -7.71 0.61
CA ASN A 106 -6.84 -7.88 -0.57
C ASN A 106 -7.48 -9.26 -0.50
N GLN A 107 -8.78 -9.29 -0.31
CA GLN A 107 -9.57 -10.51 -0.24
C GLN A 107 -10.44 -10.63 -1.48
N GLU A 108 -10.21 -11.65 -2.29
CA GLU A 108 -11.04 -11.97 -3.44
C GLU A 108 -12.15 -12.93 -3.01
N TRP A 109 -13.38 -12.40 -2.90
CA TRP A 109 -14.55 -13.17 -2.46
C TRP A 109 -15.06 -14.14 -3.52
N ILE A 110 -15.08 -13.67 -4.77
CA ILE A 110 -15.53 -14.43 -5.93
C ILE A 110 -14.62 -14.03 -7.08
N ASN A 111 -14.16 -15.03 -7.83
CA ASN A 111 -13.48 -14.82 -9.10
C ASN A 111 -13.84 -15.96 -10.04
N PHE A 112 -14.38 -15.61 -11.17
CA PHE A 112 -14.91 -16.56 -12.11
C PHE A 112 -14.56 -16.12 -13.54
N GLY A 113 -14.24 -17.05 -14.39
CA GLY A 113 -13.98 -16.77 -15.79
C GLY A 113 -14.33 -17.93 -16.72
N PHE A 114 -14.82 -17.60 -17.88
CA PHE A 114 -15.15 -18.59 -18.91
C PHE A 114 -14.69 -18.12 -20.29
N ARG A 115 -14.32 -19.08 -21.12
CA ARG A 115 -13.76 -18.85 -22.44
C ARG A 115 -14.73 -19.27 -23.53
N ILE A 116 -15.00 -18.36 -24.46
CA ILE A 116 -15.73 -18.60 -25.70
C ILE A 116 -14.76 -18.35 -26.85
N LYS A 117 -14.41 -19.42 -27.57
CA LYS A 117 -13.42 -19.36 -28.68
C LYS A 117 -12.12 -18.72 -28.23
N LYS A 118 -11.76 -17.56 -28.81
CA LYS A 118 -10.53 -16.80 -28.54
C LYS A 118 -10.71 -15.71 -27.47
N SER A 119 -11.90 -15.58 -26.90
CA SER A 119 -12.22 -14.55 -25.90
C SER A 119 -12.48 -15.19 -24.55
N MET A 120 -12.05 -14.51 -23.48
CA MET A 120 -12.33 -14.87 -22.09
C MET A 120 -13.08 -13.74 -21.41
N PHE A 121 -14.15 -14.08 -20.73
CA PHE A 121 -14.94 -13.17 -19.90
C PHE A 121 -14.70 -13.52 -18.45
N THR A 122 -14.59 -12.50 -17.60
CA THR A 122 -14.31 -12.69 -16.18
C THR A 122 -15.19 -11.78 -15.34
N PHE A 123 -15.47 -12.25 -14.14
CA PHE A 123 -16.14 -11.48 -13.11
C PHE A 123 -15.45 -11.72 -11.77
N GLY A 124 -15.27 -10.68 -10.97
CA GLY A 124 -14.67 -10.80 -9.65
C GLY A 124 -15.22 -9.76 -8.67
N ILE A 125 -15.25 -10.15 -7.40
CA ILE A 125 -15.54 -9.27 -6.26
C ILE A 125 -14.34 -9.31 -5.34
N THR A 126 -13.71 -8.15 -5.13
CA THR A 126 -12.50 -8.03 -4.32
C THR A 126 -12.68 -6.95 -3.26
N GLU A 127 -12.43 -7.28 -2.02
CA GLU A 127 -12.33 -6.35 -0.90
C GLU A 127 -10.87 -5.91 -0.77
N LYS A 128 -10.64 -4.60 -0.65
CA LYS A 128 -9.30 -4.03 -0.47
C LYS A 128 -9.30 -3.10 0.73
N VAL A 129 -8.40 -3.35 1.67
CA VAL A 129 -8.10 -2.44 2.78
C VAL A 129 -6.64 -2.06 2.68
N LYS A 130 -6.37 -0.77 2.61
CA LYS A 130 -5.01 -0.23 2.68
C LYS A 130 -4.94 0.81 3.78
N THR A 131 -3.95 0.67 4.64
CA THR A 131 -3.67 1.61 5.73
C THR A 131 -2.22 2.03 5.63
N ARG A 132 -1.97 3.32 5.78
CA ARG A 132 -0.62 3.87 5.91
C ARG A 132 -0.58 4.90 7.02
N ILE A 133 0.40 4.76 7.90
CA ILE A 133 0.64 5.66 9.01
C ILE A 133 2.06 6.22 8.84
N GLY A 134 2.15 7.53 8.66
CA GLY A 134 3.42 8.27 8.65
C GLY A 134 3.69 8.85 10.02
N ILE A 135 4.86 8.61 10.56
CA ILE A 135 5.32 9.07 11.87
C ILE A 135 6.54 9.96 11.65
N PRO A 136 6.47 11.25 12.05
CA PRO A 136 7.60 12.15 11.91
C PRO A 136 8.73 11.78 12.89
N ASN A 137 9.97 11.74 12.40
CA ASN A 137 11.13 11.43 13.25
C ASN A 137 11.39 12.51 14.32
N ASP A 138 11.01 13.75 14.03
CA ASP A 138 11.18 14.86 14.97
C ASP A 138 10.38 14.67 16.28
N LEU A 139 9.34 13.82 16.27
CA LEU A 139 8.65 13.40 17.49
C LEU A 139 9.62 12.68 18.44
N PHE A 140 10.38 11.74 17.90
CA PHE A 140 11.38 10.98 18.68
C PHE A 140 12.55 11.87 19.07
N LYS A 141 13.02 12.72 18.15
CA LYS A 141 14.08 13.67 18.42
C LYS A 141 13.70 14.60 19.59
N LEU A 142 12.49 15.16 19.58
CA LEU A 142 12.01 15.98 20.70
C LEU A 142 11.92 15.19 22.00
N ALA A 143 11.39 13.95 21.95
CA ALA A 143 11.22 13.12 23.13
C ALA A 143 12.56 12.71 23.77
N PHE A 144 13.63 12.55 22.98
CA PHE A 144 14.91 12.00 23.45
C PHE A 144 15.98 13.07 23.68
N GLU A 145 16.04 14.04 22.79
CA GLU A 145 17.05 15.10 22.85
C GLU A 145 16.52 16.36 23.53
N GLY A 146 15.18 16.48 23.63
CA GLY A 146 14.54 17.68 24.13
C GLY A 146 14.60 18.85 23.14
N ASN A 147 14.04 19.98 23.56
CA ASN A 147 13.95 21.21 22.77
C ASN A 147 15.00 22.27 23.16
N GLY A 148 15.95 21.90 24.04
CA GLY A 148 17.03 22.78 24.54
C GLY A 148 18.36 22.53 23.86
N GLY A 149 19.41 23.21 24.35
CA GLY A 149 20.80 23.02 23.90
C GLY A 149 20.98 23.25 22.40
N SER A 150 21.47 22.26 21.68
CA SER A 150 21.66 22.29 20.21
C SER A 150 20.34 22.36 19.41
N ASN A 151 19.22 22.08 20.04
CA ASN A 151 17.90 22.11 19.40
C ASN A 151 17.18 23.47 19.56
N LEU A 152 17.80 24.46 20.23
CA LEU A 152 17.27 25.82 20.25
C LEU A 152 17.23 26.40 18.83
N GLY A 153 16.06 26.90 18.43
CA GLY A 153 15.84 27.43 17.09
C GLY A 153 15.60 26.37 16.01
N TYR A 154 15.60 25.06 16.36
CA TYR A 154 15.25 23.98 15.46
C TYR A 154 13.73 23.90 15.27
N ASP A 155 13.30 23.70 14.02
CA ASP A 155 11.90 23.50 13.67
C ASP A 155 11.59 21.98 13.71
N PHE A 156 10.94 21.54 14.80
CA PHE A 156 10.44 20.18 14.91
C PHE A 156 9.16 20.03 14.09
N ASN A 157 9.19 19.15 13.08
CA ASN A 157 8.07 18.91 12.20
C ASN A 157 7.28 17.67 12.65
N PHE A 158 6.03 17.88 13.05
CA PHE A 158 5.12 16.80 13.49
C PHE A 158 4.10 16.46 12.40
N ASN A 159 4.59 16.18 11.20
CA ASN A 159 3.79 15.89 10.04
C ASN A 159 3.31 14.43 10.04
N PHE A 160 2.35 14.10 10.91
CA PHE A 160 1.70 12.80 10.89
C PHE A 160 0.87 12.63 9.62
N ALA A 161 0.91 11.46 9.03
CA ALA A 161 0.04 11.10 7.92
C ALA A 161 -0.76 9.85 8.28
N PHE A 162 -2.07 9.92 8.09
CA PHE A 162 -2.98 8.80 8.28
C PHE A 162 -3.79 8.62 7.01
N ASP A 163 -3.50 7.54 6.28
CA ASP A 163 -4.25 7.22 5.09
C ASP A 163 -4.87 5.83 5.26
N VAL A 164 -6.17 5.75 5.18
CA VAL A 164 -6.95 4.51 5.21
C VAL A 164 -7.87 4.52 4.00
N LEU A 165 -7.91 3.43 3.28
CA LEU A 165 -8.85 3.24 2.17
C LEU A 165 -9.41 1.82 2.22
N HIS A 166 -10.71 1.69 2.42
CA HIS A 166 -11.44 0.44 2.38
C HIS A 166 -12.45 0.45 1.25
N THR A 167 -12.31 -0.47 0.31
CA THR A 167 -13.14 -0.55 -0.90
C THR A 167 -13.54 -1.97 -1.22
N ARG A 168 -14.69 -2.12 -1.89
CA ARG A 168 -15.12 -3.34 -2.56
C ARG A 168 -15.28 -3.07 -4.06
N GLU A 169 -14.57 -3.86 -4.85
CA GLU A 169 -14.55 -3.75 -6.31
C GLU A 169 -15.36 -4.87 -6.94
N TYR A 170 -16.26 -4.53 -7.86
CA TYR A 170 -16.98 -5.44 -8.74
C TYR A 170 -16.41 -5.27 -10.14
N ALA A 171 -15.65 -6.24 -10.61
CA ALA A 171 -14.91 -6.14 -11.86
C ALA A 171 -15.48 -7.07 -12.94
N LEU A 172 -15.82 -6.50 -14.10
CA LEU A 172 -16.15 -7.23 -15.31
C LEU A 172 -14.97 -7.16 -16.28
N GLY A 173 -14.43 -8.29 -16.68
CA GLY A 173 -13.26 -8.37 -17.53
C GLY A 173 -13.51 -9.05 -18.87
N PHE A 174 -12.78 -8.60 -19.87
CA PHE A 174 -12.75 -9.18 -21.20
C PHE A 174 -11.29 -9.29 -21.66
N ASN A 175 -10.96 -10.47 -22.21
CA ASN A 175 -9.66 -10.74 -22.82
C ASN A 175 -9.88 -11.38 -24.20
N ARG A 176 -9.07 -11.01 -25.17
CA ARG A 176 -9.12 -11.60 -26.51
C ARG A 176 -7.72 -11.83 -27.08
N SER A 177 -7.58 -13.02 -27.66
CA SER A 177 -6.41 -13.40 -28.43
C SER A 177 -6.59 -13.06 -29.90
N LEU A 178 -5.68 -12.27 -30.45
CA LEU A 178 -5.65 -11.75 -31.81
C LEU A 178 -4.39 -12.27 -32.55
N LEU A 179 -4.26 -11.97 -33.85
CA LEU A 179 -3.10 -12.28 -34.67
C LEU A 179 -2.60 -13.73 -34.52
N ARG A 180 -3.53 -14.70 -34.59
CA ARG A 180 -3.26 -16.13 -34.42
C ARG A 180 -2.58 -16.46 -33.06
N GLY A 181 -2.90 -15.68 -32.00
CA GLY A 181 -2.38 -15.90 -30.67
C GLY A 181 -1.21 -15.02 -30.27
N LYS A 182 -0.56 -14.35 -31.23
CA LYS A 182 0.62 -13.49 -30.94
C LYS A 182 0.30 -12.25 -30.12
N LEU A 183 -0.91 -11.68 -30.27
CA LEU A 183 -1.35 -10.52 -29.53
C LEU A 183 -2.53 -10.89 -28.64
N LYS A 184 -2.42 -10.63 -27.34
CA LYS A 184 -3.52 -10.73 -26.38
C LYS A 184 -3.80 -9.35 -25.84
N VAL A 185 -5.06 -8.92 -25.84
CA VAL A 185 -5.51 -7.66 -25.26
C VAL A 185 -6.57 -7.97 -24.22
N GLY A 186 -6.59 -7.19 -23.16
CA GLY A 186 -7.55 -7.36 -22.08
C GLY A 186 -7.92 -6.04 -21.44
N GLY A 187 -9.12 -5.99 -20.89
CA GLY A 187 -9.60 -4.86 -20.11
C GLY A 187 -10.53 -5.33 -19.01
N ARG A 188 -10.64 -4.57 -17.95
CA ARG A 188 -11.59 -4.75 -16.86
C ARG A 188 -12.25 -3.41 -16.55
N LEU A 189 -13.56 -3.43 -16.41
CA LEU A 189 -14.34 -2.31 -15.89
C LEU A 189 -14.72 -2.62 -14.45
N LYS A 190 -14.55 -1.65 -13.58
CA LYS A 190 -14.79 -1.80 -12.14
C LYS A 190 -15.85 -0.81 -11.68
N TYR A 191 -16.84 -1.31 -10.96
CA TYR A 191 -17.66 -0.52 -10.08
C TYR A 191 -17.10 -0.66 -8.68
N VAL A 192 -16.87 0.46 -7.99
CA VAL A 192 -16.18 0.51 -6.71
C VAL A 192 -17.08 1.11 -5.65
N GLN A 193 -17.30 0.38 -4.58
CA GLN A 193 -17.91 0.89 -3.36
C GLN A 193 -16.81 1.25 -2.37
N GLY A 194 -16.76 2.51 -1.93
CA GLY A 194 -15.89 2.96 -0.85
C GLY A 194 -16.63 2.89 0.47
N PHE A 195 -16.08 2.17 1.45
CA PHE A 195 -16.68 2.03 2.78
C PHE A 195 -16.10 3.00 3.78
N ASN A 196 -14.76 3.06 3.83
CA ASN A 196 -14.06 3.93 4.76
C ASN A 196 -12.89 4.61 4.05
N VAL A 197 -12.72 5.89 4.34
CA VAL A 197 -11.54 6.65 3.93
C VAL A 197 -11.14 7.62 5.04
N LEU A 198 -9.85 7.69 5.27
CA LEU A 198 -9.18 8.75 6.01
C LEU A 198 -7.99 9.18 5.17
N GLU A 199 -7.93 10.43 4.79
CA GLU A 199 -6.87 10.95 3.94
C GLU A 199 -6.34 12.26 4.51
N THR A 200 -5.07 12.27 4.91
CA THR A 200 -4.38 13.46 5.35
C THR A 200 -3.92 14.26 4.13
N LYS A 201 -4.64 15.35 3.81
CA LYS A 201 -4.28 16.25 2.71
C LYS A 201 -3.15 17.18 3.09
N LYS A 202 -3.20 17.67 4.33
CA LYS A 202 -2.23 18.57 4.89
C LYS A 202 -2.11 18.33 6.40
N ASN A 203 -0.90 18.32 6.89
CA ASN A 203 -0.60 18.23 8.30
C ASN A 203 0.77 18.87 8.56
N ASP A 204 0.81 20.20 8.56
CA ASP A 204 2.01 20.99 8.80
C ASP A 204 1.95 21.49 10.24
N ILE A 205 2.47 20.70 11.18
CA ILE A 205 2.61 21.08 12.59
C ILE A 205 4.10 21.29 12.86
N ILE A 206 4.47 22.52 13.24
CA ILE A 206 5.85 22.90 13.55
C ILE A 206 5.91 23.38 14.98
N PHE A 207 6.83 22.79 15.77
CA PHE A 207 7.18 23.24 17.09
C PHE A 207 8.60 23.79 17.10
N ARG A 208 8.81 24.97 17.68
CA ARG A 208 10.10 25.62 17.78
C ARG A 208 10.28 26.29 19.14
N THR A 209 11.48 26.22 19.69
CA THR A 209 11.89 27.01 20.85
C THR A 209 12.78 28.17 20.37
N ASP A 210 12.36 29.40 20.65
CA ASP A 210 13.14 30.61 20.28
C ASP A 210 14.49 30.64 21.03
N PRO A 211 15.62 30.80 20.34
CA PRO A 211 16.92 30.74 20.97
C PRO A 211 17.26 31.93 21.91
N ASN A 212 16.53 33.05 21.77
CA ASN A 212 16.78 34.25 22.56
C ASN A 212 15.84 34.41 23.73
N SER A 213 14.56 34.18 23.48
CA SER A 213 13.48 34.35 24.47
C SER A 213 13.09 33.05 25.17
N PHE A 214 13.52 31.89 24.66
CA PHE A 214 13.09 30.55 25.07
C PHE A 214 11.60 30.34 24.97
N ALA A 215 10.88 31.20 24.26
CA ALA A 215 9.46 31.05 24.00
C ALA A 215 9.21 29.86 23.10
N TYR A 216 8.13 29.13 23.36
CA TYR A 216 7.67 28.02 22.50
C TYR A 216 6.74 28.57 21.46
N LYS A 217 7.03 28.29 20.20
CA LYS A 217 6.17 28.62 19.08
C LYS A 217 5.64 27.34 18.44
N VAL A 218 4.33 27.24 18.35
CA VAL A 218 3.64 26.16 17.62
C VAL A 218 2.90 26.78 16.43
N THR A 219 3.06 26.19 15.26
CA THR A 219 2.31 26.57 14.07
C THR A 219 1.59 25.32 13.57
N ALA A 220 0.31 25.42 13.21
CA ALA A 220 -0.44 24.28 12.70
C ALA A 220 -1.29 24.65 11.48
N ASP A 221 -1.29 23.73 10.51
CA ASP A 221 -2.16 23.78 9.35
C ASP A 221 -2.54 22.34 8.96
N ILE A 222 -3.77 21.97 9.27
CA ILE A 222 -4.28 20.60 9.17
C ILE A 222 -5.46 20.56 8.20
N GLU A 223 -5.45 19.59 7.30
CA GLU A 223 -6.59 19.26 6.43
C GLU A 223 -6.68 17.74 6.31
N VAL A 224 -7.76 17.16 6.80
CA VAL A 224 -8.05 15.73 6.78
C VAL A 224 -9.44 15.50 6.21
N ASN A 225 -9.52 14.70 5.16
CA ASN A 225 -10.79 14.24 4.61
C ASN A 225 -11.12 12.86 5.15
N SER A 226 -12.36 12.66 5.56
CA SER A 226 -12.81 11.35 6.02
C SER A 226 -14.26 11.04 5.66
N SER A 227 -14.51 9.76 5.45
CA SER A 227 -15.85 9.18 5.33
C SER A 227 -15.85 7.81 5.99
N SER A 228 -16.68 7.65 7.01
CA SER A 228 -16.88 6.37 7.70
C SER A 228 -18.19 6.37 8.46
N PRO A 229 -18.92 5.25 8.53
CA PRO A 229 -20.09 5.12 9.39
C PRO A 229 -19.81 5.38 10.88
N VAL A 230 -18.56 5.21 11.32
CA VAL A 230 -18.13 5.52 12.71
C VAL A 230 -18.35 7.00 13.06
N PHE A 231 -18.30 7.89 12.08
CA PHE A 231 -18.47 9.33 12.28
C PHE A 231 -19.90 9.81 12.05
N SER A 232 -20.86 8.91 11.79
CA SER A 232 -22.26 9.29 11.63
C SER A 232 -22.89 9.59 12.99
N ASP A 233 -23.71 10.65 13.04
CA ASP A 233 -24.42 11.09 14.26
C ASP A 233 -25.35 9.99 14.84
N SER A 234 -25.68 8.98 14.03
CA SER A 234 -26.54 7.84 14.38
C SER A 234 -25.78 6.63 14.93
N ALA A 235 -24.46 6.65 14.94
CA ALA A 235 -23.62 5.54 15.37
C ALA A 235 -23.48 5.54 16.90
N GLY A 236 -24.46 4.99 17.59
CA GLY A 236 -24.19 4.43 18.91
C GLY A 236 -23.10 3.37 18.76
N SER A 237 -21.94 3.59 19.39
CA SER A 237 -20.76 2.70 19.47
C SER A 237 -20.62 1.75 18.27
N GLY A 238 -19.82 2.18 17.30
CA GLY A 238 -19.54 1.61 15.99
C GLY A 238 -19.82 0.12 15.78
N ASN A 239 -20.97 -0.20 15.25
CA ASN A 239 -21.27 -1.56 14.86
C ASN A 239 -20.34 -1.94 13.69
N ILE A 240 -19.43 -2.87 13.90
CA ILE A 240 -18.45 -3.34 12.90
C ILE A 240 -19.14 -3.75 11.59
N VAL A 241 -20.37 -4.23 11.65
CA VAL A 241 -21.18 -4.58 10.49
C VAL A 241 -21.46 -3.35 9.64
N GLN A 242 -21.78 -2.21 10.21
CA GLN A 242 -22.03 -0.97 9.46
C GLN A 242 -20.75 -0.47 8.77
N ILE A 243 -19.59 -0.63 9.41
CA ILE A 243 -18.27 -0.24 8.86
C ILE A 243 -17.97 -0.99 7.56
N ILE A 244 -18.40 -2.24 7.43
CA ILE A 244 -18.12 -3.10 6.28
C ILE A 244 -19.29 -3.24 5.29
N THR A 245 -20.49 -2.72 5.63
CA THR A 245 -21.68 -2.88 4.79
C THR A 245 -22.27 -1.57 4.27
N THR A 246 -21.94 -0.42 4.90
CA THR A 246 -22.51 0.88 4.52
C THR A 246 -21.52 1.71 3.73
N PRO A 247 -21.66 1.82 2.39
CA PRO A 247 -20.74 2.59 1.59
C PRO A 247 -20.88 4.08 1.83
N GLY A 248 -19.74 4.76 2.01
CA GLY A 248 -19.63 6.22 2.11
C GLY A 248 -19.47 6.89 0.74
N GLY A 249 -19.05 6.13 -0.29
CA GLY A 249 -18.84 6.64 -1.63
C GLY A 249 -18.92 5.57 -2.70
N VAL A 250 -19.01 6.02 -3.95
CA VAL A 250 -19.02 5.16 -5.13
C VAL A 250 -18.02 5.67 -6.17
N GLY A 251 -17.47 4.74 -6.93
CA GLY A 251 -16.46 5.04 -7.93
C GLY A 251 -16.44 4.06 -9.08
N TYR A 252 -15.58 4.37 -10.03
CA TYR A 252 -15.33 3.56 -11.21
C TYR A 252 -13.84 3.45 -11.46
N GLY A 253 -13.43 2.29 -11.96
CA GLY A 253 -12.05 2.02 -12.33
C GLY A 253 -11.95 1.24 -13.63
N VAL A 254 -10.78 1.33 -14.24
CA VAL A 254 -10.46 0.62 -15.48
C VAL A 254 -9.07 0.00 -15.35
N ASP A 255 -8.95 -1.25 -15.80
CA ASP A 255 -7.68 -1.91 -16.03
C ASP A 255 -7.53 -2.21 -17.52
N LEU A 256 -6.34 -2.02 -18.05
CA LEU A 256 -5.98 -2.32 -19.43
C LEU A 256 -4.72 -3.17 -19.46
N GLY A 257 -4.65 -4.10 -20.41
CA GLY A 257 -3.49 -4.96 -20.56
C GLY A 257 -3.25 -5.41 -21.97
N VAL A 258 -1.97 -5.65 -22.27
CA VAL A 258 -1.51 -6.21 -23.54
C VAL A 258 -0.40 -7.22 -23.29
N SER A 259 -0.36 -8.24 -24.14
CA SER A 259 0.72 -9.22 -24.21
C SER A 259 1.01 -9.51 -25.68
N PHE A 260 2.25 -9.36 -26.10
CA PHE A 260 2.69 -9.54 -27.48
C PHE A 260 3.85 -10.53 -27.58
N GLU A 261 3.64 -11.60 -28.33
CA GLU A 261 4.67 -12.58 -28.66
C GLU A 261 5.54 -12.02 -29.81
N LEU A 262 6.67 -11.39 -29.44
CA LEU A 262 7.61 -10.82 -30.39
C LEU A 262 8.29 -11.92 -31.21
N THR A 263 8.69 -12.99 -30.53
CA THR A 263 9.23 -14.23 -31.12
C THR A 263 8.67 -15.43 -30.35
N LYS A 264 8.89 -16.67 -30.86
CA LYS A 264 8.50 -17.90 -30.14
C LYS A 264 9.12 -18.02 -28.72
N ARG A 265 10.13 -17.21 -28.43
CA ARG A 265 10.83 -17.20 -27.12
C ARG A 265 10.64 -15.93 -26.32
N ILE A 266 10.23 -14.81 -26.93
CA ILE A 266 10.16 -13.52 -26.27
C ILE A 266 8.70 -13.05 -26.28
N VAL A 267 8.17 -12.78 -25.10
CA VAL A 267 6.84 -12.20 -24.88
C VAL A 267 7.02 -10.88 -24.15
N LEU A 268 6.47 -9.82 -24.72
CA LEU A 268 6.40 -8.49 -24.08
C LEU A 268 5.01 -8.27 -23.52
N THR A 269 4.93 -7.63 -22.37
CA THR A 269 3.68 -7.35 -21.69
C THR A 269 3.64 -5.93 -21.16
N ALA A 270 2.46 -5.32 -21.17
CA ALA A 270 2.25 -4.06 -20.47
C ALA A 270 0.83 -4.01 -19.90
N SER A 271 0.65 -3.33 -18.79
CA SER A 271 -0.67 -3.07 -18.21
C SER A 271 -0.71 -1.79 -17.39
N LEU A 272 -1.93 -1.25 -17.29
CA LEU A 272 -2.32 -0.18 -16.40
C LEU A 272 -3.51 -0.70 -15.60
N VAL A 273 -3.44 -0.65 -14.29
CA VAL A 273 -4.50 -1.16 -13.40
C VAL A 273 -4.90 -0.11 -12.38
N ASP A 274 -6.13 -0.22 -11.88
CA ASP A 274 -6.70 0.68 -10.87
C ASP A 274 -6.70 2.16 -11.29
N ILE A 275 -6.94 2.43 -12.57
CA ILE A 275 -7.11 3.80 -13.07
C ILE A 275 -8.56 4.24 -12.84
N GLY A 276 -8.77 5.11 -11.87
CA GLY A 276 -10.12 5.54 -11.51
C GLY A 276 -10.17 6.42 -10.27
N ARG A 277 -11.39 6.68 -9.80
CA ARG A 277 -11.62 7.49 -8.60
C ARG A 277 -12.91 7.09 -7.89
N ILE A 278 -13.00 7.45 -6.62
CA ILE A 278 -14.18 7.29 -5.77
C ILE A 278 -14.65 8.68 -5.37
N ASN A 279 -15.95 8.94 -5.48
CA ASN A 279 -16.59 10.14 -4.97
C ASN A 279 -17.26 9.80 -3.62
N TRP A 280 -16.87 10.50 -2.58
CA TRP A 280 -17.36 10.33 -1.23
C TRP A 280 -18.45 11.36 -0.97
N THR A 281 -19.64 10.88 -0.62
CA THR A 281 -20.84 11.72 -0.48
C THR A 281 -21.61 11.47 0.82
N ASN A 282 -21.35 10.36 1.50
CA ASN A 282 -22.04 9.96 2.72
C ASN A 282 -21.06 9.78 3.88
N ASN A 283 -21.56 9.87 5.11
CA ASN A 283 -20.78 9.67 6.34
C ASN A 283 -19.52 10.54 6.41
N LEU A 284 -19.62 11.75 5.90
CA LEU A 284 -18.49 12.68 5.76
C LEU A 284 -18.22 13.40 7.08
N ARG A 285 -16.92 13.48 7.41
CA ARG A 285 -16.41 14.33 8.48
C ARG A 285 -15.02 14.82 8.10
N ASN A 286 -14.95 15.92 7.38
CA ASN A 286 -13.68 16.55 7.05
C ASN A 286 -13.30 17.50 8.18
N VAL A 287 -12.01 17.57 8.46
CA VAL A 287 -11.44 18.44 9.52
C VAL A 287 -10.41 19.33 8.87
N GLN A 288 -10.47 20.61 9.12
CA GLN A 288 -9.48 21.58 8.64
C GLN A 288 -9.18 22.65 9.70
N SER A 289 -7.96 23.18 9.67
CA SER A 289 -7.63 24.34 10.49
C SER A 289 -8.50 25.52 10.11
N LYS A 290 -9.18 26.12 11.08
CA LYS A 290 -10.00 27.31 10.90
C LYS A 290 -9.15 28.50 10.48
N ASN A 291 -7.94 28.57 11.03
CA ASN A 291 -6.91 29.58 10.74
C ASN A 291 -5.67 28.88 10.18
N PRO A 292 -5.57 28.60 8.86
CA PRO A 292 -4.43 27.91 8.28
C PRO A 292 -3.11 28.63 8.56
N GLY A 293 -2.11 27.91 9.08
CA GLY A 293 -0.81 28.47 9.45
C GLY A 293 -0.84 29.36 10.70
N ALA A 294 -1.92 29.29 11.49
CA ALA A 294 -1.98 29.99 12.78
C ALA A 294 -0.80 29.58 13.66
N SER A 295 -0.31 30.54 14.42
CA SER A 295 0.84 30.37 15.28
C SER A 295 0.51 30.83 16.68
N PHE A 296 0.82 29.98 17.64
CA PHE A 296 0.73 30.27 19.05
C PHE A 296 2.15 30.41 19.63
N GLU A 297 2.38 31.46 20.42
CA GLU A 297 3.64 31.68 21.10
C GLU A 297 3.41 31.70 22.62
N TYR A 298 4.09 30.76 23.30
CA TYR A 298 4.06 30.65 24.75
C TYR A 298 5.39 31.19 25.33
N LYS A 299 5.32 32.32 26.06
CA LYS A 299 6.50 33.00 26.65
C LYS A 299 6.76 32.60 28.09
N GLY A 300 6.05 31.62 28.62
CA GLY A 300 6.12 31.24 30.04
C GLY A 300 5.02 31.92 30.86
N ILE A 301 5.01 31.62 32.14
CA ILE A 301 4.08 32.19 33.12
C ILE A 301 4.88 33.18 34.00
N ASP A 302 4.39 34.39 34.16
CA ASP A 302 4.97 35.34 35.13
C ASP A 302 4.62 34.87 36.53
N ILE A 303 5.63 34.36 37.25
CA ILE A 303 5.48 33.85 38.61
C ILE A 303 4.95 34.94 39.56
N ARG A 304 5.18 36.23 39.26
CA ARG A 304 4.69 37.34 40.08
C ARG A 304 3.18 37.51 40.05
N GLU A 305 2.55 37.22 38.93
CA GLU A 305 1.08 37.13 38.81
C GLU A 305 0.51 35.95 39.60
N TYR A 306 1.31 34.92 39.82
CA TYR A 306 0.90 33.69 40.51
C TYR A 306 1.04 33.80 42.04
N ILE A 307 1.99 34.60 42.55
CA ILE A 307 2.24 34.70 43.99
C ILE A 307 1.31 35.76 44.63
N GLY A 308 0.73 36.66 43.84
CA GLY A 308 -0.10 37.75 44.32
C GLY A 308 -1.58 37.43 44.57
N ASP A 309 -2.09 36.35 44.01
CA ASP A 309 -3.52 36.04 44.08
C ASP A 309 -3.74 34.51 44.16
N SER A 310 -4.13 34.06 45.37
CA SER A 310 -4.39 32.66 45.67
C SER A 310 -5.59 32.06 44.91
N THR A 311 -6.33 32.87 44.15
CA THR A 311 -7.46 32.44 43.32
C THR A 311 -7.12 32.33 41.83
N SER A 312 -5.95 32.80 41.40
CA SER A 312 -5.56 32.82 39.96
C SER A 312 -4.76 31.61 39.47
N GLY A 313 -4.32 30.72 40.38
CA GLY A 313 -3.49 29.58 40.07
C GLY A 313 -4.06 28.53 39.08
N GLY A 314 -5.39 28.42 39.02
CA GLY A 314 -6.08 27.55 38.03
C GLY A 314 -6.38 28.25 36.71
N ARG A 315 -6.68 29.55 36.77
CA ARG A 315 -7.13 30.32 35.59
C ARG A 315 -6.06 30.52 34.54
N GLY A 316 -4.75 30.55 34.92
CA GLY A 316 -3.65 30.68 33.97
C GLY A 316 -3.55 29.50 33.01
N PHE A 317 -3.71 28.27 33.51
CA PHE A 317 -3.71 27.06 32.66
C PHE A 317 -4.99 26.91 31.85
N GLU A 318 -6.16 27.28 32.41
CA GLU A 318 -7.42 27.29 31.66
C GLU A 318 -7.37 28.31 30.53
N ALA A 319 -6.95 29.54 30.81
CA ALA A 319 -6.81 30.60 29.80
C ALA A 319 -5.79 30.23 28.71
N LEU A 320 -4.69 29.52 29.05
CA LEU A 320 -3.74 28.99 28.09
C LEU A 320 -4.39 27.90 27.21
N ALA A 321 -5.11 26.98 27.81
CA ALA A 321 -5.83 25.92 27.09
C ALA A 321 -6.89 26.51 26.15
N ASP A 322 -7.68 27.49 26.62
CA ASP A 322 -8.66 28.20 25.80
C ASP A 322 -8.02 28.93 24.63
N THR A 323 -6.90 29.61 24.86
CA THR A 323 -6.13 30.27 23.79
C THR A 323 -5.59 29.28 22.76
N LEU A 324 -5.07 28.12 23.19
CA LEU A 324 -4.65 27.06 22.29
C LEU A 324 -5.81 26.51 21.45
N LEU A 325 -6.97 26.29 22.10
CA LEU A 325 -8.18 25.82 21.42
C LEU A 325 -8.69 26.84 20.40
N ASP A 326 -8.62 28.14 20.71
CA ASP A 326 -9.02 29.21 19.79
C ASP A 326 -8.06 29.38 18.61
N VAL A 327 -6.77 29.38 18.88
CA VAL A 327 -5.74 29.54 17.84
C VAL A 327 -5.72 28.34 16.88
N PHE A 328 -5.81 27.13 17.42
CA PHE A 328 -5.80 25.89 16.65
C PHE A 328 -7.20 25.31 16.43
N ALA A 329 -8.22 26.16 16.49
CA ALA A 329 -9.59 25.74 16.24
C ALA A 329 -9.68 24.94 14.94
N LEU A 330 -10.29 23.78 15.05
CA LEU A 330 -10.58 22.93 13.90
C LEU A 330 -12.03 23.16 13.47
N ASP A 331 -12.22 23.36 12.18
CA ASP A 331 -13.53 23.39 11.56
C ASP A 331 -13.87 22.03 10.99
N THR A 332 -15.13 21.64 11.13
CA THR A 332 -15.62 20.37 10.58
C THR A 332 -16.65 20.64 9.49
N SER A 333 -16.50 19.93 8.37
CA SER A 333 -17.45 20.03 7.26
C SER A 333 -17.88 18.65 6.78
N LYS A 334 -19.06 18.64 6.13
CA LYS A 334 -19.59 17.45 5.43
C LYS A 334 -19.53 17.63 3.91
N ASN A 335 -18.51 18.31 3.40
CA ASN A 335 -18.31 18.54 1.97
C ASN A 335 -17.87 17.25 1.27
N SER A 336 -18.49 16.95 0.13
CA SER A 336 -18.08 15.82 -0.70
C SER A 336 -16.68 16.03 -1.27
N PHE A 337 -15.95 14.93 -1.40
CA PHE A 337 -14.60 14.92 -1.98
C PHE A 337 -14.36 13.67 -2.82
N SER A 338 -13.25 13.63 -3.55
CA SER A 338 -12.86 12.48 -4.36
C SER A 338 -11.46 12.01 -4.03
N THR A 339 -11.29 10.68 -3.98
CA THR A 339 -9.97 10.05 -3.90
C THR A 339 -9.68 9.24 -5.15
N GLY A 340 -8.42 9.22 -5.61
CA GLY A 340 -7.98 8.34 -6.68
C GLY A 340 -7.93 6.88 -6.21
N LEU A 341 -8.17 5.95 -7.12
CA LEU A 341 -7.71 4.58 -6.95
C LEU A 341 -6.18 4.57 -7.04
N LEU A 342 -5.53 3.62 -6.37
CA LEU A 342 -4.07 3.54 -6.35
C LEU A 342 -3.56 2.88 -7.64
N GLY A 343 -3.53 3.65 -8.72
CA GLY A 343 -3.14 3.21 -10.05
C GLY A 343 -1.71 2.69 -10.12
N GLU A 344 -1.53 1.56 -10.82
CA GLU A 344 -0.23 0.93 -11.05
C GLU A 344 -0.03 0.63 -12.53
N PHE A 345 1.21 0.72 -12.99
CA PHE A 345 1.57 0.22 -14.31
C PHE A 345 2.60 -0.90 -14.20
N TYR A 346 2.59 -1.77 -15.18
CA TYR A 346 3.53 -2.89 -15.32
C TYR A 346 4.03 -2.94 -16.76
N ILE A 347 5.34 -3.12 -16.94
CA ILE A 347 5.97 -3.37 -18.23
C ILE A 347 6.89 -4.57 -18.05
N GLY A 348 6.65 -5.64 -18.78
CA GLY A 348 7.37 -6.90 -18.60
C GLY A 348 7.90 -7.49 -19.88
N GLY A 349 8.95 -8.28 -19.75
CA GLY A 349 9.50 -9.14 -20.80
C GLY A 349 9.77 -10.52 -20.24
N ASN A 350 9.30 -11.56 -20.94
CA ASN A 350 9.55 -12.95 -20.60
C ASN A 350 10.35 -13.62 -21.71
N PHE A 351 11.42 -14.32 -21.34
CA PHE A 351 12.26 -15.13 -22.23
C PHE A 351 12.07 -16.61 -21.93
N LYS A 352 11.51 -17.35 -22.86
CA LYS A 352 11.31 -18.79 -22.79
C LYS A 352 12.61 -19.51 -23.08
N LEU A 353 13.25 -20.08 -22.07
CA LEU A 353 14.48 -20.85 -22.18
C LEU A 353 14.20 -22.20 -22.83
N ASN A 354 13.16 -22.88 -22.34
CA ASN A 354 12.61 -24.13 -22.87
C ASN A 354 11.14 -24.28 -22.44
N ASP A 355 10.54 -25.46 -22.69
CA ASP A 355 9.12 -25.68 -22.34
C ASP A 355 8.84 -25.71 -20.84
N ARG A 356 9.86 -25.83 -20.00
CA ARG A 356 9.72 -25.90 -18.53
C ARG A 356 10.14 -24.61 -17.82
N HIS A 357 11.11 -23.88 -18.39
CA HIS A 357 11.74 -22.74 -17.72
C HIS A 357 11.60 -21.46 -18.53
N ASN A 358 11.24 -20.39 -17.87
CA ASN A 358 11.30 -19.04 -18.41
C ASN A 358 11.94 -18.06 -17.42
N ALA A 359 12.62 -17.06 -17.93
CA ALA A 359 13.15 -15.94 -17.18
C ALA A 359 12.35 -14.68 -17.53
N GLY A 360 12.07 -13.85 -16.55
CA GLY A 360 11.31 -12.61 -16.73
C GLY A 360 11.98 -11.40 -16.13
N ILE A 361 11.76 -10.27 -16.75
CA ILE A 361 12.01 -8.95 -16.19
C ILE A 361 10.69 -8.19 -16.14
N LEU A 362 10.42 -7.53 -15.04
CA LEU A 362 9.21 -6.74 -14.83
C LEU A 362 9.59 -5.41 -14.20
N MET A 363 9.16 -4.33 -14.82
CA MET A 363 9.16 -2.99 -14.24
C MET A 363 7.74 -2.67 -13.79
N ASN A 364 7.59 -2.24 -12.55
CA ASN A 364 6.33 -1.75 -12.01
C ASN A 364 6.52 -0.33 -11.47
N GLY A 365 5.45 0.44 -11.45
CA GLY A 365 5.42 1.75 -10.83
C GLY A 365 4.04 2.10 -10.32
N SER A 366 4.00 2.72 -9.16
CA SER A 366 2.80 3.27 -8.55
C SER A 366 2.95 4.75 -8.23
N PHE A 367 1.82 5.48 -8.22
CA PHE A 367 1.79 6.88 -7.82
C PHE A 367 1.05 7.02 -6.49
N TYR A 368 1.64 7.78 -5.57
CA TYR A 368 1.03 8.09 -4.29
C TYR A 368 1.51 9.44 -3.77
N ASN A 369 0.59 10.28 -3.32
CA ASN A 369 0.90 11.64 -2.86
C ASN A 369 1.85 12.38 -3.81
N LYS A 370 1.56 12.32 -5.13
CA LYS A 370 2.36 12.92 -6.21
C LYS A 370 3.80 12.39 -6.33
N LYS A 371 4.19 11.38 -5.54
CA LYS A 371 5.50 10.72 -5.64
C LYS A 371 5.37 9.45 -6.49
N PHE A 372 6.40 9.16 -7.28
CA PHE A 372 6.49 7.95 -8.11
C PHE A 372 7.37 6.91 -7.44
N TYR A 373 6.89 5.66 -7.42
CA TYR A 373 7.56 4.53 -6.76
C TYR A 373 7.84 3.42 -7.78
N PRO A 374 9.05 3.40 -8.36
CA PRO A 374 9.44 2.35 -9.29
C PRO A 374 9.97 1.10 -8.59
N SER A 375 9.80 -0.05 -9.23
CA SER A 375 10.52 -1.27 -8.92
C SER A 375 10.89 -2.05 -10.17
N VAL A 376 11.93 -2.89 -10.05
CA VAL A 376 12.37 -3.82 -11.10
C VAL A 376 12.51 -5.19 -10.49
N THR A 377 11.85 -6.18 -11.09
CA THR A 377 11.87 -7.58 -10.66
C THR A 377 12.48 -8.46 -11.73
N LEU A 378 13.42 -9.28 -11.35
CA LEU A 378 13.90 -10.42 -12.13
C LEU A 378 13.20 -11.68 -11.62
N SER A 379 12.76 -12.56 -12.50
CA SER A 379 12.08 -13.78 -12.10
C SER A 379 12.56 -15.00 -12.91
N TRP A 380 12.53 -16.15 -12.23
CA TRP A 380 12.72 -17.45 -12.81
C TRP A 380 11.51 -18.30 -12.52
N ASN A 381 10.86 -18.82 -13.56
CA ASN A 381 9.63 -19.57 -13.44
C ASN A 381 9.81 -20.96 -14.04
N SER A 382 9.35 -21.99 -13.33
CA SER A 382 9.55 -23.39 -13.72
C SER A 382 8.25 -24.17 -13.61
N LYS A 383 7.98 -25.04 -14.58
CA LYS A 383 6.84 -25.97 -14.60
C LYS A 383 7.35 -27.40 -14.56
N PHE A 384 6.99 -28.16 -13.55
CA PHE A 384 7.32 -29.58 -13.43
C PHE A 384 6.09 -30.42 -13.74
N GLY A 385 6.05 -30.88 -14.99
CA GLY A 385 4.88 -31.55 -15.52
C GLY A 385 3.66 -30.62 -15.56
N ARG A 386 2.51 -31.15 -15.12
CA ARG A 386 1.23 -30.42 -15.03
C ARG A 386 0.83 -30.09 -13.59
N ILE A 387 1.59 -30.61 -12.64
CA ILE A 387 1.22 -30.59 -11.22
C ILE A 387 1.82 -29.36 -10.56
N LEU A 388 3.12 -29.14 -10.77
CA LEU A 388 3.89 -28.17 -9.98
C LEU A 388 4.36 -27.00 -10.84
N ALA A 389 4.12 -25.79 -10.37
CA ALA A 389 4.70 -24.55 -10.87
C ALA A 389 5.46 -23.85 -9.73
N LEU A 390 6.71 -23.50 -9.99
CA LEU A 390 7.57 -22.78 -9.06
C LEU A 390 8.00 -21.46 -9.68
N SER A 391 8.07 -20.42 -8.86
CA SER A 391 8.60 -19.12 -9.24
C SER A 391 9.57 -18.65 -8.16
N ALA A 392 10.70 -18.09 -8.59
CA ALA A 392 11.61 -17.36 -7.75
C ALA A 392 11.78 -15.97 -8.33
N SER A 393 11.80 -14.94 -7.52
CA SER A 393 11.96 -13.57 -7.96
C SER A 393 12.90 -12.78 -7.06
N TYR A 394 13.55 -11.78 -7.65
CA TYR A 394 14.33 -10.80 -6.94
C TYR A 394 13.86 -9.42 -7.35
N THR A 395 13.40 -8.62 -6.39
CA THR A 395 12.84 -7.30 -6.64
C THR A 395 13.73 -6.22 -6.03
N MET A 396 14.18 -5.31 -6.88
CA MET A 396 14.84 -4.07 -6.48
C MET A 396 13.79 -2.97 -6.44
N MET A 397 13.62 -2.36 -5.28
CA MET A 397 12.77 -1.18 -5.11
C MET A 397 13.53 -0.13 -4.31
N SER A 398 13.11 1.11 -4.44
CA SER A 398 13.72 2.21 -3.73
C SER A 398 13.76 1.95 -2.22
N GLY A 399 14.95 2.00 -1.63
CA GLY A 399 15.16 1.79 -0.18
C GLY A 399 15.14 0.34 0.30
N SER A 400 14.89 -0.67 -0.58
CA SER A 400 14.93 -2.08 -0.21
C SER A 400 15.48 -2.94 -1.35
N PHE A 401 16.59 -3.64 -1.07
CA PHE A 401 17.31 -4.49 -2.05
C PHE A 401 17.35 -5.97 -1.63
N THR A 402 16.62 -6.35 -0.59
CA THR A 402 16.64 -7.72 -0.02
C THR A 402 15.36 -8.50 -0.31
N ASN A 403 14.61 -8.12 -1.37
CA ASN A 403 13.31 -8.71 -1.62
C ASN A 403 13.42 -9.93 -2.53
N PHE A 404 13.44 -11.12 -1.91
CA PHE A 404 13.42 -12.40 -2.61
C PHE A 404 12.04 -13.05 -2.48
N GLY A 405 11.34 -13.14 -3.59
CA GLY A 405 10.03 -13.74 -3.66
C GLY A 405 10.07 -15.20 -4.10
N LEU A 406 9.10 -15.96 -3.58
CA LEU A 406 8.86 -17.34 -3.95
C LEU A 406 7.38 -17.55 -4.28
N GLY A 407 7.11 -18.36 -5.28
CA GLY A 407 5.76 -18.75 -5.68
C GLY A 407 5.66 -20.25 -5.90
N LEU A 408 4.62 -20.83 -5.34
CA LEU A 408 4.26 -22.25 -5.45
C LEU A 408 2.84 -22.34 -6.01
N GLY A 409 2.68 -23.12 -7.08
CA GLY A 409 1.38 -23.48 -7.62
C GLY A 409 1.26 -24.99 -7.75
N ILE A 410 0.21 -25.59 -7.19
CA ILE A 410 -0.05 -27.02 -7.21
C ILE A 410 -1.39 -27.27 -7.92
N ASN A 411 -1.38 -28.10 -8.96
CA ASN A 411 -2.55 -28.47 -9.72
C ASN A 411 -2.88 -29.95 -9.53
N LEU A 412 -3.94 -30.24 -8.80
CA LEU A 412 -4.43 -31.61 -8.55
C LEU A 412 -5.72 -31.84 -9.33
N GLY A 413 -5.56 -32.22 -10.59
CA GLY A 413 -6.68 -32.35 -11.51
C GLY A 413 -7.32 -30.98 -11.83
N PRO A 414 -8.60 -30.75 -11.46
CA PRO A 414 -9.24 -29.45 -11.61
C PRO A 414 -8.86 -28.47 -10.50
N GLU A 415 -8.45 -28.98 -9.33
CA GLU A 415 -8.09 -28.13 -8.19
C GLU A 415 -6.70 -27.51 -8.36
N GLN A 416 -6.62 -26.22 -8.04
CA GLN A 416 -5.37 -25.46 -8.06
C GLN A 416 -5.22 -24.70 -6.77
N PHE A 417 -4.14 -24.98 -6.06
CA PHE A 417 -3.70 -24.23 -4.88
C PHE A 417 -2.47 -23.43 -5.23
N TYR A 418 -2.33 -22.25 -4.64
CA TYR A 418 -1.13 -21.46 -4.81
C TYR A 418 -0.79 -20.69 -3.54
N LEU A 419 0.51 -20.47 -3.37
CA LEU A 419 1.11 -19.64 -2.33
C LEU A 419 2.20 -18.80 -2.97
N VAL A 420 2.17 -17.48 -2.75
CA VAL A 420 3.12 -16.52 -3.31
C VAL A 420 3.55 -15.56 -2.22
N SER A 421 4.84 -15.26 -2.17
CA SER A 421 5.38 -14.19 -1.34
C SER A 421 6.40 -13.42 -2.16
N ASP A 422 6.37 -12.09 -2.08
CA ASP A 422 7.35 -11.25 -2.78
C ASP A 422 8.63 -11.01 -1.95
N ASN A 423 8.62 -11.37 -0.64
CA ASN A 423 9.81 -11.30 0.21
C ASN A 423 9.79 -12.34 1.34
N LEU A 424 10.00 -13.60 1.01
CA LEU A 424 10.02 -14.68 1.99
C LEU A 424 11.38 -14.82 2.71
N ILE A 425 12.49 -14.63 1.98
CA ILE A 425 13.84 -14.78 2.53
C ILE A 425 14.14 -13.68 3.55
N GLY A 426 13.68 -12.48 3.30
CA GLY A 426 13.77 -11.37 4.24
C GLY A 426 13.15 -11.74 5.61
N VAL A 427 11.99 -12.42 5.62
CA VAL A 427 11.35 -12.92 6.86
C VAL A 427 12.28 -13.87 7.60
N ALA A 428 12.90 -14.82 6.91
CA ALA A 428 13.80 -15.79 7.53
C ALA A 428 15.09 -15.16 8.08
N LEU A 429 15.55 -14.04 7.48
CA LEU A 429 16.75 -13.33 7.91
C LEU A 429 16.48 -12.23 8.95
N GLY A 430 15.20 -11.93 9.26
CA GLY A 430 14.84 -10.89 10.22
C GLY A 430 15.04 -9.45 9.75
N ASN A 431 15.64 -9.23 8.58
CA ASN A 431 15.87 -7.90 7.99
C ASN A 431 14.77 -7.59 6.96
N VAL A 432 13.53 -7.47 7.44
CA VAL A 432 12.35 -7.35 6.58
C VAL A 432 11.68 -6.02 6.79
N LYS A 433 11.84 -5.15 5.81
CA LYS A 433 11.04 -3.91 5.68
C LYS A 433 9.72 -4.15 4.94
N THR A 434 9.60 -5.27 4.22
CA THR A 434 8.45 -5.58 3.36
C THR A 434 8.12 -7.06 3.44
N VAL A 435 6.88 -7.40 3.73
CA VAL A 435 6.36 -8.77 3.68
C VAL A 435 5.08 -8.78 2.89
N SER A 436 4.94 -9.71 1.95
CA SER A 436 3.65 -10.01 1.35
C SER A 436 3.45 -11.52 1.28
N VAL A 437 2.25 -11.97 1.55
CA VAL A 437 1.86 -13.37 1.42
C VAL A 437 0.48 -13.43 0.78
N ARG A 438 0.41 -14.14 -0.33
CA ARG A 438 -0.83 -14.40 -1.05
C ARG A 438 -1.04 -15.88 -1.22
N PHE A 439 -2.22 -16.35 -0.91
CA PHE A 439 -2.62 -17.74 -1.17
C PHE A 439 -4.03 -17.80 -1.75
N GLY A 440 -4.33 -18.92 -2.40
CA GLY A 440 -5.68 -19.14 -2.90
C GLY A 440 -5.90 -20.51 -3.48
N TRP A 441 -7.19 -20.76 -3.75
CA TRP A 441 -7.73 -22.00 -4.27
C TRP A 441 -8.68 -21.73 -5.43
N ASN A 442 -8.40 -22.35 -6.58
CA ASN A 442 -9.21 -22.27 -7.78
C ASN A 442 -9.63 -23.66 -8.27
N HIS A 443 -10.83 -23.75 -8.76
CA HIS A 443 -11.30 -24.89 -9.55
C HIS A 443 -11.20 -24.55 -11.05
N THR A 444 -10.44 -25.32 -11.83
CA THR A 444 -10.14 -24.99 -13.23
C THR A 444 -10.43 -26.16 -14.15
N ILE A 445 -11.18 -25.93 -15.24
CA ILE A 445 -11.56 -26.96 -16.19
C ILE A 445 -11.08 -26.62 -17.60
N GLY A 446 -10.67 -27.67 -18.33
CA GLY A 446 -10.31 -27.57 -19.74
C GLY A 446 -8.85 -27.27 -20.04
N ARG A 447 -7.94 -27.27 -19.06
CA ARG A 447 -6.49 -27.07 -19.24
C ARG A 447 -5.88 -28.08 -20.23
N ARG A 448 -6.21 -29.36 -20.10
CA ARG A 448 -5.65 -30.45 -20.95
C ARG A 448 -5.89 -30.23 -22.44
N LYS A 449 -7.03 -29.64 -22.79
CA LYS A 449 -7.38 -29.37 -24.19
C LYS A 449 -6.57 -28.25 -24.79
N PHE A 450 -6.31 -27.21 -24.01
CA PHE A 450 -5.50 -26.05 -24.40
C PHE A 450 -4.01 -26.40 -24.59
N GLU A 451 -3.42 -27.13 -23.68
CA GLU A 451 -2.02 -27.58 -23.80
C GLU A 451 -1.81 -28.45 -25.04
N LYS A 452 -2.78 -29.31 -25.39
CA LYS A 452 -2.70 -30.11 -26.64
C LYS A 452 -2.80 -29.23 -27.89
N GLN A 453 -3.65 -28.21 -27.88
CA GLN A 453 -3.80 -27.29 -29.03
C GLN A 453 -2.58 -26.37 -29.21
N GLN A 454 -1.93 -25.95 -28.13
CA GLN A 454 -0.69 -25.16 -28.23
C GLN A 454 0.52 -25.97 -28.75
N ARG A 455 0.54 -27.30 -28.53
CA ARG A 455 1.59 -28.17 -29.06
C ARG A 455 1.38 -28.57 -30.52
N ALA A 456 0.17 -28.41 -31.02
CA ALA A 456 -0.23 -28.78 -32.38
C ALA A 456 -0.14 -27.60 -33.38
N ASN A 457 0.00 -26.38 -32.89
CA ASN A 457 0.22 -25.15 -33.66
C ASN A 457 1.70 -24.67 -33.49
#